data_a8b8c6812696fec454582778a3ca1dee
#
_entry.id   a8b8c6812696fec454582778a3ca1dee
#
_cell.length_a   1.000
_cell.length_b   1.000
_cell.length_c   1.000
_cell.angle_alpha   90.00
_cell.angle_beta   90.00
_cell.angle_gamma   90.00
#
_symmetry.space_group_name_H-M   'P 1'
#
loop_
_entity.id
_entity.type
_entity.pdbx_description
1 polymer ?
#
loop_
_entity_poly.entity_id
_entity_poly.type
_entity_poly.pdbx_seq_one_letter_code
_entity_poly.pdbx_strand_id
1 'polypeptide(L)'
;MKRRRKHWRDGFGTPKTFVLYRTPSVWRFAMYFSGAIVDGYLAQPSANSEPGEAQTAAHGQAEDLAGRPLTIAWEAGHEPGWWTGTITTKPMGLTPSSAAG
;
A
#
# COMPACT_ATOMS: atom_id res chain seq x y z
N MET A 1 4.49 24.39 9.17
CA MET A 1 4.46 23.69 8.10
C MET A 1 4.65 22.26 8.19
N LYS A 2 5.57 21.77 8.84
CA LYS A 2 5.75 20.42 9.00
C LYS A 2 4.64 19.74 9.61
N ARG A 3 3.98 20.31 10.49
CA ARG A 3 2.90 19.75 11.13
C ARG A 3 1.85 19.36 10.18
N ARG A 4 1.74 20.06 9.15
CA ARG A 4 0.80 19.78 8.19
C ARG A 4 0.88 18.41 7.67
N ARG A 5 2.01 17.88 7.50
CA ARG A 5 2.18 16.59 7.03
C ARG A 5 1.59 15.56 7.88
N LYS A 6 1.71 15.70 9.14
CA LYS A 6 1.17 14.79 10.06
C LYS A 6 -0.30 14.80 9.96
N HIS A 7 -0.89 15.94 9.92
CA HIS A 7 -2.27 16.06 9.83
C HIS A 7 -2.79 15.45 8.56
N TRP A 8 -2.06 15.58 7.51
CA TRP A 8 -2.43 15.07 6.25
C TRP A 8 -2.63 13.58 6.30
N ARG A 9 -1.71 12.86 6.90
CA ARG A 9 -1.83 11.44 7.00
C ARG A 9 -3.00 11.04 7.84
N ASP A 10 -3.20 11.73 8.92
CA ASP A 10 -4.29 11.41 9.80
C ASP A 10 -5.60 11.63 9.08
N GLY A 11 -5.67 12.57 8.18
CA GLY A 11 -6.89 12.87 7.49
C GLY A 11 -7.30 11.82 6.48
N PHE A 12 -6.42 10.90 6.10
CA PHE A 12 -6.74 9.88 5.15
C PHE A 12 -7.67 8.82 5.75
N GLY A 13 -7.54 8.54 7.02
CA GLY A 13 -8.32 7.50 7.67
C GLY A 13 -7.63 6.15 7.59
N THR A 14 -8.39 5.10 7.65
CA THR A 14 -7.84 3.74 7.69
C THR A 14 -7.54 3.25 6.30
N PRO A 15 -6.33 2.71 6.07
CA PRO A 15 -6.02 2.15 4.76
C PRO A 15 -6.80 0.87 4.53
N LYS A 16 -7.34 0.71 3.34
CA LYS A 16 -8.17 -0.45 3.02
C LYS A 16 -7.64 -1.30 1.89
N THR A 17 -7.32 -0.70 0.77
CA THR A 17 -6.96 -1.45 -0.42
C THR A 17 -5.86 -0.73 -1.18
N PHE A 18 -4.99 -1.49 -1.82
CA PHE A 18 -3.92 -0.93 -2.63
C PHE A 18 -4.01 -1.60 -3.99
N VAL A 19 -4.12 -0.81 -5.04
CA VAL A 19 -4.16 -1.35 -6.39
C VAL A 19 -2.83 -1.00 -7.04
N LEU A 20 -2.18 -1.99 -7.63
CA LEU A 20 -0.88 -1.83 -8.26
C LEU A 20 -1.00 -2.30 -9.69
N TYR A 21 -0.57 -1.49 -10.64
CA TYR A 21 -0.70 -1.91 -12.02
C TYR A 21 0.47 -1.41 -12.86
N ARG A 22 0.80 -2.22 -13.84
CA ARG A 22 1.93 -1.93 -14.71
C ARG A 22 1.49 -1.08 -15.88
N THR A 23 2.28 -0.08 -16.22
CA THR A 23 2.09 0.69 -17.45
C THR A 23 3.36 0.54 -18.26
N PRO A 24 3.40 1.02 -19.49
CA PRO A 24 4.62 0.88 -20.28
C PRO A 24 5.82 1.58 -19.65
N SER A 25 5.62 2.60 -18.89
CA SER A 25 6.75 3.35 -18.36
C SER A 25 7.01 3.16 -16.88
N VAL A 26 6.00 2.89 -16.09
CA VAL A 26 6.19 2.75 -14.64
C VAL A 26 5.13 1.84 -14.06
N TRP A 27 5.33 1.44 -12.82
CA TRP A 27 4.28 0.80 -12.05
C TRP A 27 3.51 1.93 -11.37
N ARG A 28 2.20 1.90 -11.50
CA ARG A 28 1.36 2.92 -10.86
C ARG A 28 0.54 2.29 -9.77
N PHE A 29 0.04 3.13 -8.88
CA PHE A 29 -0.78 2.61 -7.79
C PHE A 29 -1.88 3.57 -7.40
N ALA A 30 -2.88 3.02 -6.73
CA ALA A 30 -3.90 3.81 -6.07
C ALA A 30 -4.12 3.15 -4.72
N MET A 31 -4.06 3.92 -3.66
CA MET A 31 -4.26 3.39 -2.32
C MET A 31 -5.52 4.02 -1.76
N TYR A 32 -6.43 3.16 -1.35
CA TYR A 32 -7.72 3.61 -0.86
C TYR A 32 -7.74 3.57 0.66
N PHE A 33 -8.12 4.69 1.23
CA PHE A 33 -8.30 4.82 2.67
C PHE A 33 -9.78 5.03 2.90
N SER A 34 -10.23 4.95 4.14
CA SER A 34 -11.63 5.18 4.44
C SER A 34 -12.05 6.61 4.10
N GLY A 35 -11.13 7.54 4.12
CA GLY A 35 -11.46 8.94 3.85
C GLY A 35 -10.77 9.58 2.67
N ALA A 36 -10.02 8.82 1.89
CA ALA A 36 -9.27 9.42 0.79
C ALA A 36 -8.73 8.37 -0.16
N ILE A 37 -8.32 8.81 -1.34
CA ILE A 37 -7.65 7.95 -2.30
C ILE A 37 -6.37 8.67 -2.67
N VAL A 38 -5.26 7.96 -2.62
CA VAL A 38 -3.97 8.53 -2.96
C VAL A 38 -3.42 7.71 -4.12
N ASP A 39 -3.06 8.35 -5.22
CA ASP A 39 -2.50 7.60 -6.32
C ASP A 39 -1.15 8.18 -6.72
N GLY A 40 -0.40 7.41 -7.47
CA GLY A 40 0.92 7.85 -7.89
C GLY A 40 1.62 6.74 -8.64
N TYR A 41 2.93 6.79 -8.62
CA TYR A 41 3.71 5.76 -9.30
C TYR A 41 4.93 5.42 -8.44
N LEU A 42 5.52 4.26 -8.72
CA LEU A 42 6.70 3.83 -7.98
C LEU A 42 7.93 4.28 -8.75
N ALA A 43 8.84 4.94 -8.06
CA ALA A 43 10.08 5.36 -8.69
C ALA A 43 10.91 4.16 -9.07
N GLN A 44 10.77 3.10 -8.30
CA GLN A 44 11.44 1.85 -8.57
C GLN A 44 10.55 0.74 -8.09
N PRO A 45 10.64 -0.42 -8.62
CA PRO A 45 11.51 -0.85 -9.70
C PRO A 45 10.98 -0.42 -11.07
N SER A 46 11.68 -0.77 -12.11
CA SER A 46 11.27 -0.38 -13.45
C SER A 46 10.00 -1.10 -13.86
N ALA A 47 9.36 -0.60 -14.90
CA ALA A 47 8.12 -1.19 -15.38
C ALA A 47 8.30 -2.63 -15.84
N ASN A 48 9.52 -3.01 -16.19
CA ASN A 48 9.77 -4.38 -16.65
C ASN A 48 10.07 -5.37 -15.55
N SER A 49 10.07 -4.93 -14.32
CA SER A 49 10.46 -5.81 -13.23
C SER A 49 9.42 -6.88 -12.96
N GLU A 50 9.80 -7.85 -12.16
CA GLU A 50 8.87 -8.88 -11.77
C GLU A 50 7.83 -8.32 -10.83
N PRO A 51 6.61 -8.81 -10.89
CA PRO A 51 5.55 -8.30 -10.02
C PRO A 51 5.91 -8.35 -8.54
N GLY A 52 6.64 -9.38 -8.12
CA GLY A 52 7.01 -9.48 -6.72
C GLY A 52 7.87 -8.31 -6.25
N GLU A 53 8.74 -7.81 -7.13
CA GLU A 53 9.57 -6.67 -6.79
C GLU A 53 8.71 -5.42 -6.66
N ALA A 54 7.75 -5.27 -7.56
CA ALA A 54 6.86 -4.13 -7.50
C ALA A 54 5.99 -4.19 -6.27
N GLN A 55 5.54 -5.39 -5.89
CA GLN A 55 4.72 -5.55 -4.70
C GLN A 55 5.50 -5.19 -3.44
N THR A 56 6.78 -5.54 -3.39
CA THR A 56 7.60 -5.20 -2.24
C THR A 56 7.76 -3.68 -2.15
N ALA A 57 8.01 -3.03 -3.28
CA ALA A 57 8.16 -1.58 -3.28
C ALA A 57 6.83 -0.91 -2.92
N ALA A 58 5.73 -1.46 -3.43
CA ALA A 58 4.42 -0.92 -3.14
C ALA A 58 4.09 -1.05 -1.65
N HIS A 59 4.49 -2.15 -1.04
CA HIS A 59 4.27 -2.35 0.38
C HIS A 59 4.98 -1.25 1.17
N GLY A 60 6.23 -0.95 0.81
CA GLY A 60 6.96 0.12 1.48
C GLY A 60 6.29 1.47 1.29
N GLN A 61 5.82 1.72 0.08
CA GLN A 61 5.14 2.97 -0.22
C GLN A 61 3.85 3.07 0.61
N ALA A 62 3.13 1.97 0.72
CA ALA A 62 1.88 1.96 1.46
C ALA A 62 2.13 2.26 2.94
N GLU A 63 3.19 1.68 3.48
CA GLU A 63 3.51 1.91 4.88
C GLU A 63 3.93 3.36 5.11
N ASP A 64 4.63 3.94 4.14
CA ASP A 64 5.02 5.34 4.26
C ASP A 64 3.78 6.22 4.26
N LEU A 65 2.83 5.94 3.38
CA LEU A 65 1.62 6.75 3.29
C LEU A 65 0.75 6.58 4.53
N ALA A 66 0.71 5.37 5.07
CA ALA A 66 -0.10 5.12 6.25
C ALA A 66 0.58 5.57 7.53
N GLY A 67 1.90 5.66 7.48
CA GLY A 67 2.66 6.03 8.67
C GLY A 67 2.74 4.91 9.69
N ARG A 68 2.57 3.67 9.26
CA ARG A 68 2.58 2.53 10.17
C ARG A 68 2.78 1.25 9.40
N PRO A 69 3.19 0.18 10.08
CA PRO A 69 3.35 -1.12 9.41
C PRO A 69 2.01 -1.66 8.96
N LEU A 70 2.01 -2.34 7.84
CA LEU A 70 0.80 -2.89 7.26
C LEU A 70 1.05 -4.32 6.79
N THR A 71 -0.02 -5.09 6.73
CA THR A 71 0.02 -6.39 6.10
C THR A 71 -0.83 -6.27 4.84
N ILE A 72 -0.32 -6.72 3.72
CA ILE A 72 -1.04 -6.63 2.46
C ILE A 72 -1.14 -8.01 1.85
N ALA A 73 -2.36 -8.45 1.55
CA ALA A 73 -2.58 -9.72 0.90
C ALA A 73 -2.85 -9.43 -0.57
N TRP A 74 -1.98 -9.87 -1.44
CA TRP A 74 -2.06 -9.56 -2.86
C TRP A 74 -2.81 -10.62 -3.65
N GLU A 75 -3.60 -10.16 -4.60
CA GLU A 75 -4.28 -11.05 -5.51
C GLU A 75 -4.17 -10.51 -6.91
N ALA A 76 -4.06 -11.38 -7.90
CA ALA A 76 -3.98 -10.94 -9.27
C ALA A 76 -5.32 -10.33 -9.68
N GLY A 77 -5.26 -9.26 -10.44
CA GLY A 77 -6.47 -8.61 -10.91
C GLY A 77 -6.96 -9.27 -12.20
N HIS A 78 -7.96 -8.65 -12.81
CA HIS A 78 -8.53 -9.17 -14.02
C HIS A 78 -7.58 -9.09 -15.19
N GLU A 79 -6.75 -8.07 -15.21
CA GLU A 79 -5.84 -7.88 -16.33
C GLU A 79 -4.44 -8.22 -15.96
N PRO A 80 -3.63 -8.66 -16.93
CA PRO A 80 -2.23 -8.95 -16.65
C PRO A 80 -1.55 -7.69 -16.11
N GLY A 81 -0.74 -7.84 -15.13
CA GLY A 81 -0.03 -6.70 -14.56
C GLY A 81 -0.81 -5.91 -13.53
N TRP A 82 -2.02 -6.33 -13.22
CA TRP A 82 -2.83 -5.66 -12.20
C TRP A 82 -2.91 -6.52 -10.96
N TRP A 83 -2.71 -5.90 -9.82
CA TRP A 83 -2.73 -6.59 -8.53
C TRP A 83 -3.53 -5.79 -7.52
N THR A 84 -4.32 -6.48 -6.72
CA THR A 84 -5.10 -5.84 -5.68
C THR A 84 -4.59 -6.34 -4.34
N GLY A 85 -4.29 -5.44 -3.45
CA GLY A 85 -3.81 -5.77 -2.12
C GLY A 85 -4.83 -5.38 -1.09
N THR A 86 -5.27 -6.34 -0.29
CA THR A 86 -6.17 -6.05 0.82
C THR A 86 -5.31 -5.71 2.02
N ILE A 87 -5.52 -4.57 2.61
CA ILE A 87 -4.67 -4.08 3.68
C ILE A 87 -5.28 -4.34 5.03
N THR A 88 -4.46 -4.85 5.93
CA THR A 88 -4.87 -5.08 7.29
C THR A 88 -3.88 -4.38 8.18
N THR A 89 -4.36 -3.61 9.13
CA THR A 89 -3.47 -2.95 10.07
C THR A 89 -3.43 -3.78 11.32
N LYS A 90 -2.25 -3.90 11.91
CA LYS A 90 -2.15 -4.63 13.14
C LYS A 90 -2.46 -3.75 14.29
N PRO A 91 -3.31 -4.17 15.19
CA PRO A 91 -3.64 -3.36 16.35
C PRO A 91 -2.40 -3.23 17.20
N MET A 92 -2.18 -2.05 17.67
CA MET A 92 -1.06 -1.84 18.52
C MET A 92 -1.21 -2.59 19.80
N GLY A 93 -0.20 -3.21 20.21
CA GLY A 93 -0.23 -3.86 21.46
C GLY A 93 -0.87 -5.21 21.53
N LEU A 94 -1.46 -5.62 20.52
CA LEU A 94 -2.05 -6.87 20.52
C LEU A 94 -1.12 -7.81 20.00
N THR A 95 -0.77 -8.71 20.69
CA THR A 95 0.19 -9.48 20.13
C THR A 95 -0.37 -10.70 19.93
N PRO A 96 -0.31 -10.97 19.33
CA PRO A 96 -0.88 -12.03 19.03
C PRO A 96 -0.62 -13.17 19.69
N SER A 97 -0.54 -12.95 20.13
CA SER A 97 -0.41 -13.69 20.61
C SER A 97 -0.83 -14.46 20.69
N SER A 98 -1.06 -14.22 20.57
CA SER A 98 -1.45 -14.70 20.74
C SER A 98 -1.52 -15.47 20.16
N ALA A 99 -1.40 -15.51 19.94
CA ALA A 99 -1.42 -16.01 19.47
C ALA A 99 -1.25 -17.01 19.52
N ALA A 100 -1.39 -17.17 19.65
CA ALA A 100 -1.25 -17.75 19.78
C ALA A 100 -1.07 -18.33 19.80
N GLY A 101 -1.16 -18.31 19.79
CA GLY A 101 -1.03 -18.45 20.02
C GLY A 101 -1.00 -18.94 19.95
#